data_113557b22adb7bf3e6cefc8851cebe4c
#
_entry.id   113557b22adb7bf3e6cefc8851cebe4c
#
_cell.length_a   1.000
_cell.length_b   1.000
_cell.length_c   1.000
_cell.angle_alpha   90.00
_cell.angle_beta   90.00
_cell.angle_gamma   90.00
#
_symmetry.space_group_name_H-M   'P 1'
#
loop_
_entity.id
_entity.type
_entity.pdbx_description
1 polymer ?
#
loop_
_entity_poly.entity_id
_entity_poly.type
_entity_poly.pdbx_seq_one_letter_code
_entity_poly.pdbx_strand_id
1 'polypeptide(L)'
;PIKSSAASDVYKRQTVGYPRVTKGTAQALLARMYLNAEVYTGTARWADARSAAEATIGMGYQLCNNYEELFMQDNSENANAQKEMIFAIGYDRDRTQSWGGTTHLVSGSLDDANSEAIAKELGYPEGSHIARERWNGYHVPNEFVEYFELSGVEWGGSGIGYDRAASDKRAFFSNVGCVEAFDKSKAETGWRCWKFSSRDSQGNIYSSDSYEKFSSIDFPMIRLAEMYLIYAEAQARLDGGITTDSKALGYVKALRDRAGVSMPSSIDLDFILKERARELMLEGHRRTDLVRYGYFTSMSFPWPYKGGVPDGRTALPSYRTIYPILSTDLTENPNLVQNPGY
;
A
#
# COMPACT_ATOMS: atom_id res chain seq x y z
N PRO A 1 -17.67 -22.79 -13.00
CA PRO A 1 -16.27 -22.85 -12.62
C PRO A 1 -15.45 -22.37 -13.79
N ILE A 2 -14.81 -21.22 -13.62
CA ILE A 2 -13.82 -20.74 -14.58
C ILE A 2 -12.66 -21.72 -14.46
N LYS A 3 -12.55 -22.62 -15.42
CA LYS A 3 -11.34 -23.41 -15.59
C LYS A 3 -10.26 -22.47 -16.12
N SER A 4 -9.51 -21.83 -15.23
CA SER A 4 -8.27 -21.14 -15.60
C SER A 4 -7.15 -22.14 -15.88
N SER A 5 -7.48 -23.26 -16.51
CA SER A 5 -6.59 -24.42 -16.59
C SER A 5 -5.45 -24.26 -17.60
N ALA A 6 -5.55 -23.36 -18.55
CA ALA A 6 -4.51 -23.27 -19.58
C ALA A 6 -3.30 -22.41 -19.15
N ALA A 7 -3.49 -21.37 -18.33
CA ALA A 7 -2.38 -20.54 -17.86
C ALA A 7 -1.68 -21.13 -16.62
N SER A 8 -2.40 -21.92 -15.81
CA SER A 8 -1.86 -22.44 -14.56
C SER A 8 -0.86 -23.58 -14.72
N ASP A 9 -0.91 -24.32 -15.81
CA ASP A 9 -0.04 -25.49 -16.01
C ASP A 9 1.24 -25.19 -16.81
N VAL A 10 1.28 -24.09 -17.56
CA VAL A 10 2.38 -23.78 -18.46
C VAL A 10 3.50 -22.97 -17.80
N TYR A 11 3.22 -22.18 -16.78
CA TYR A 11 4.19 -21.26 -16.23
C TYR A 11 4.40 -21.44 -14.72
N LYS A 12 5.45 -22.17 -14.37
CA LYS A 12 6.02 -22.12 -13.01
C LYS A 12 6.77 -20.78 -12.84
N ARG A 13 6.83 -20.23 -11.62
CA ARG A 13 7.55 -18.99 -11.26
C ARG A 13 8.93 -18.86 -11.92
N GLN A 14 9.63 -19.98 -12.10
CA GLN A 14 11.01 -20.04 -12.58
C GLN A 14 11.19 -20.03 -14.10
N THR A 15 10.11 -20.10 -14.90
CA THR A 15 10.19 -20.25 -16.35
C THR A 15 9.77 -19.01 -17.13
N VAL A 16 9.25 -17.99 -16.46
CA VAL A 16 8.78 -16.74 -17.08
C VAL A 16 9.56 -15.59 -16.49
N GLY A 17 10.18 -14.79 -17.34
CA GLY A 17 10.90 -13.59 -16.92
C GLY A 17 9.97 -12.59 -16.20
N TYR A 18 10.45 -12.06 -15.08
CA TYR A 18 9.84 -10.91 -14.40
C TYR A 18 9.62 -9.74 -15.40
N PRO A 19 8.54 -8.99 -15.34
CA PRO A 19 7.40 -9.01 -14.39
C PRO A 19 6.13 -9.70 -14.93
N ARG A 20 6.26 -10.75 -15.71
CA ARG A 20 5.10 -11.41 -16.37
C ARG A 20 4.20 -12.17 -15.41
N VAL A 21 2.93 -12.35 -15.83
CA VAL A 21 1.93 -13.16 -15.09
C VAL A 21 2.37 -14.61 -14.98
N THR A 22 2.30 -15.17 -13.78
CA THR A 22 2.69 -16.54 -13.44
C THR A 22 1.55 -17.31 -12.81
N LYS A 23 1.74 -18.60 -12.54
CA LYS A 23 0.82 -19.40 -11.71
C LYS A 23 0.62 -18.76 -10.33
N GLY A 24 1.69 -18.22 -9.74
CA GLY A 24 1.61 -17.50 -8.45
C GLY A 24 0.70 -16.28 -8.53
N THR A 25 0.79 -15.51 -9.61
CA THR A 25 -0.09 -14.36 -9.86
C THR A 25 -1.57 -14.78 -9.92
N ALA A 26 -1.89 -15.84 -10.67
CA ALA A 26 -3.27 -16.32 -10.77
C ALA A 26 -3.81 -16.81 -9.42
N GLN A 27 -2.99 -17.54 -8.66
CA GLN A 27 -3.38 -18.06 -7.35
C GLN A 27 -3.54 -16.94 -6.31
N ALA A 28 -2.66 -15.95 -6.32
CA ALA A 28 -2.75 -14.77 -5.45
C ALA A 28 -3.99 -13.92 -5.77
N LEU A 29 -4.31 -13.76 -7.07
CA LEU A 29 -5.54 -13.08 -7.48
C LEU A 29 -6.79 -13.83 -7.00
N LEU A 30 -6.81 -15.16 -7.05
CA LEU A 30 -7.89 -15.96 -6.49
C LEU A 30 -8.05 -15.73 -4.97
N ALA A 31 -6.94 -15.66 -4.22
CA ALA A 31 -6.97 -15.36 -2.79
C ALA A 31 -7.63 -13.99 -2.53
N ARG A 32 -7.25 -12.96 -3.29
CA ARG A 32 -7.81 -11.61 -3.22
C ARG A 32 -9.32 -11.60 -3.58
N MET A 33 -9.71 -12.33 -4.63
CA MET A 33 -11.11 -12.44 -5.04
C MET A 33 -11.96 -13.16 -3.98
N TYR A 34 -11.50 -14.25 -3.41
CA TYR A 34 -12.20 -14.99 -2.36
C TYR A 34 -12.32 -14.18 -1.06
N LEU A 35 -11.27 -13.41 -0.69
CA LEU A 35 -11.32 -12.53 0.48
C LEU A 35 -12.45 -11.49 0.36
N ASN A 36 -12.72 -11.00 -0.84
CA ASN A 36 -13.74 -10.00 -1.12
C ASN A 36 -15.06 -10.58 -1.65
N ALA A 37 -15.22 -11.91 -1.68
CA ALA A 37 -16.37 -12.58 -2.29
C ALA A 37 -17.72 -12.18 -1.67
N GLU A 38 -17.75 -11.96 -0.35
CA GLU A 38 -18.97 -11.52 0.34
C GLU A 38 -19.45 -10.16 -0.17
N VAL A 39 -18.53 -9.22 -0.43
CA VAL A 39 -18.86 -7.91 -1.02
C VAL A 39 -19.41 -8.05 -2.44
N TYR A 40 -18.86 -8.97 -3.24
CA TYR A 40 -19.20 -9.09 -4.65
C TYR A 40 -20.46 -9.96 -4.90
N THR A 41 -20.70 -10.94 -4.03
CA THR A 41 -21.70 -11.98 -4.28
C THR A 41 -22.71 -12.16 -3.14
N GLY A 42 -22.51 -11.45 -2.03
CA GLY A 42 -23.28 -11.67 -0.78
C GLY A 42 -22.91 -12.97 -0.04
N THR A 43 -21.91 -13.72 -0.52
CA THR A 43 -21.54 -15.02 0.09
C THR A 43 -20.05 -15.02 0.45
N ALA A 44 -19.75 -15.20 1.74
CA ALA A 44 -18.40 -15.30 2.26
C ALA A 44 -17.66 -16.56 1.75
N ARG A 45 -16.38 -16.40 1.40
CA ARG A 45 -15.50 -17.48 0.93
C ARG A 45 -14.17 -17.49 1.72
N TRP A 46 -14.22 -17.31 3.05
CA TRP A 46 -13.02 -17.18 3.90
C TRP A 46 -12.12 -18.41 3.85
N ALA A 47 -12.70 -19.62 3.87
CA ALA A 47 -11.92 -20.87 3.77
C ALA A 47 -11.17 -20.98 2.43
N ASP A 48 -11.80 -20.56 1.32
CA ASP A 48 -11.15 -20.54 0.01
C ASP A 48 -10.06 -19.48 -0.08
N ALA A 49 -10.30 -18.30 0.50
CA ALA A 49 -9.31 -17.22 0.58
C ALA A 49 -8.06 -17.69 1.33
N ARG A 50 -8.23 -18.30 2.51
CA ARG A 50 -7.14 -18.88 3.30
C ARG A 50 -6.36 -19.92 2.51
N SER A 51 -7.07 -20.88 1.90
CA SER A 51 -6.44 -21.97 1.12
C SER A 51 -5.68 -21.45 -0.10
N ALA A 52 -6.23 -20.47 -0.81
CA ALA A 52 -5.57 -19.86 -1.97
C ALA A 52 -4.31 -19.04 -1.56
N ALA A 53 -4.39 -18.30 -0.45
CA ALA A 53 -3.25 -17.59 0.10
C ALA A 53 -2.13 -18.56 0.53
N GLU A 54 -2.48 -19.63 1.26
CA GLU A 54 -1.53 -20.65 1.69
C GLU A 54 -0.85 -21.36 0.49
N ALA A 55 -1.62 -21.68 -0.54
CA ALA A 55 -1.08 -22.27 -1.77
C ALA A 55 -0.08 -21.32 -2.45
N THR A 56 -0.35 -20.00 -2.46
CA THR A 56 0.58 -19.01 -3.01
C THR A 56 1.85 -18.90 -2.17
N ILE A 57 1.72 -18.84 -0.85
CA ILE A 57 2.85 -18.81 0.10
C ILE A 57 3.75 -20.03 -0.13
N GLY A 58 3.18 -21.21 -0.35
CA GLY A 58 3.90 -22.46 -0.63
C GLY A 58 4.67 -22.49 -1.95
N MET A 59 4.57 -21.47 -2.81
CA MET A 59 5.29 -21.41 -4.10
C MET A 59 6.74 -20.90 -4.00
N GLY A 60 7.26 -20.68 -2.78
CA GLY A 60 8.66 -20.33 -2.54
C GLY A 60 8.98 -18.84 -2.70
N TYR A 61 7.99 -17.95 -2.62
CA TYR A 61 8.23 -16.53 -2.42
C TYR A 61 8.81 -16.30 -1.01
N GLN A 62 9.59 -15.23 -0.85
CA GLN A 62 10.21 -14.88 0.42
C GLN A 62 10.03 -13.39 0.68
N LEU A 63 9.92 -12.97 1.94
CA LEU A 63 9.90 -11.56 2.29
C LEU A 63 11.22 -10.89 1.91
N CYS A 64 11.14 -9.68 1.39
CA CYS A 64 12.28 -8.80 1.25
C CYS A 64 12.83 -8.48 2.64
N ASN A 65 14.13 -8.60 2.84
CA ASN A 65 14.75 -8.40 4.16
C ASN A 65 14.67 -6.93 4.61
N ASN A 66 14.84 -6.01 3.66
CA ASN A 66 14.71 -4.59 3.87
C ASN A 66 13.47 -4.07 3.13
N TYR A 67 12.46 -3.63 3.89
CA TYR A 67 11.17 -3.19 3.35
C TYR A 67 11.30 -2.05 2.33
N GLU A 68 12.26 -1.13 2.53
CA GLU A 68 12.47 0.02 1.64
C GLU A 68 12.80 -0.40 0.20
N GLU A 69 13.56 -1.47 0.03
CA GLU A 69 14.02 -1.94 -1.28
C GLU A 69 12.89 -2.31 -2.24
N LEU A 70 11.70 -2.62 -1.69
CA LEU A 70 10.50 -2.88 -2.50
C LEU A 70 10.02 -1.66 -3.29
N PHE A 71 10.44 -0.44 -2.88
CA PHE A 71 9.92 0.83 -3.36
C PHE A 71 11.03 1.78 -3.82
N MET A 72 12.20 1.25 -4.13
CA MET A 72 13.37 1.97 -4.66
C MET A 72 13.49 1.82 -6.17
N GLN A 73 14.28 2.70 -6.81
CA GLN A 73 14.39 2.82 -8.28
C GLN A 73 14.91 1.55 -8.98
N ASP A 74 15.62 0.71 -8.26
CA ASP A 74 16.22 -0.54 -8.75
C ASP A 74 15.46 -1.80 -8.31
N ASN A 75 14.22 -1.67 -7.83
CA ASN A 75 13.45 -2.82 -7.31
C ASN A 75 13.19 -3.91 -8.37
N SER A 76 13.19 -3.53 -9.65
CA SER A 76 13.08 -4.47 -10.79
C SER A 76 14.34 -5.32 -11.01
N GLU A 77 15.50 -4.88 -10.54
CA GLU A 77 16.80 -5.54 -10.66
C GLU A 77 17.30 -6.12 -9.34
N ASN A 78 16.79 -5.63 -8.23
CA ASN A 78 17.16 -6.06 -6.88
C ASN A 78 16.56 -7.43 -6.55
N ALA A 79 17.42 -8.46 -6.48
CA ALA A 79 17.00 -9.83 -6.17
C ALA A 79 16.31 -9.97 -4.81
N ASN A 80 16.64 -9.09 -3.82
CA ASN A 80 16.01 -9.08 -2.51
C ASN A 80 14.55 -8.57 -2.60
N ALA A 81 14.28 -7.54 -3.42
CA ALA A 81 12.94 -7.07 -3.69
C ALA A 81 12.12 -8.07 -4.53
N GLN A 82 12.71 -8.59 -5.60
CA GLN A 82 12.04 -9.51 -6.54
C GLN A 82 11.54 -10.80 -5.87
N LYS A 83 12.24 -11.30 -4.85
CA LYS A 83 11.81 -12.56 -4.17
C LYS A 83 10.46 -12.43 -3.48
N GLU A 84 10.02 -11.21 -3.09
CA GLU A 84 8.71 -10.96 -2.50
C GLU A 84 7.64 -10.66 -3.55
N MET A 85 8.01 -10.15 -4.72
CA MET A 85 7.10 -9.73 -5.77
C MET A 85 6.43 -10.94 -6.45
N ILE A 86 5.10 -11.03 -6.37
CA ILE A 86 4.29 -12.04 -7.07
C ILE A 86 3.88 -11.52 -8.44
N PHE A 87 3.51 -10.25 -8.51
CA PHE A 87 3.22 -9.55 -9.75
C PHE A 87 3.51 -8.06 -9.58
N ALA A 88 4.24 -7.49 -10.55
CA ALA A 88 4.52 -6.06 -10.60
C ALA A 88 4.13 -5.48 -11.95
N ILE A 89 3.82 -4.19 -11.96
CA ILE A 89 3.66 -3.42 -13.20
C ILE A 89 4.99 -2.72 -13.45
N GLY A 90 5.64 -3.10 -14.55
CA GLY A 90 6.95 -2.57 -14.92
C GLY A 90 6.92 -1.10 -15.31
N TYR A 91 7.85 -0.34 -14.76
CA TYR A 91 8.13 1.04 -15.12
C TYR A 91 9.59 1.17 -15.56
N ASP A 92 9.81 2.02 -16.53
CA ASP A 92 11.13 2.34 -17.08
C ASP A 92 11.13 3.83 -17.41
N ARG A 93 11.95 4.60 -16.70
CA ARG A 93 11.99 6.07 -16.81
C ARG A 93 12.26 6.59 -18.23
N ASP A 94 12.89 5.76 -19.07
CA ASP A 94 13.23 6.14 -20.45
C ASP A 94 12.10 5.81 -21.43
N ARG A 95 11.27 4.79 -21.12
CA ARG A 95 10.25 4.24 -22.01
C ARG A 95 8.82 4.50 -21.55
N THR A 96 8.56 4.40 -20.23
CA THR A 96 7.23 4.60 -19.64
C THR A 96 7.11 6.00 -19.02
N GLN A 97 7.37 7.03 -19.80
CA GLN A 97 7.37 8.43 -19.36
C GLN A 97 5.95 8.90 -19.07
N SER A 98 5.58 8.87 -17.78
CA SER A 98 4.27 9.28 -17.29
C SER A 98 4.41 10.06 -15.99
N TRP A 99 3.63 11.14 -15.85
CA TRP A 99 3.46 11.84 -14.58
C TRP A 99 2.55 11.12 -13.59
N GLY A 100 1.90 10.03 -14.01
CA GLY A 100 1.14 9.12 -13.16
C GLY A 100 1.98 7.97 -12.61
N GLY A 101 1.30 6.93 -12.09
CA GLY A 101 1.95 5.71 -11.59
C GLY A 101 2.96 5.98 -10.49
N THR A 102 4.11 5.32 -10.56
CA THR A 102 5.15 5.42 -9.53
C THR A 102 5.86 6.77 -9.51
N THR A 103 5.90 7.52 -10.63
CA THR A 103 6.35 8.91 -10.64
C THR A 103 5.49 9.79 -9.71
N HIS A 104 4.16 9.63 -9.77
CA HIS A 104 3.26 10.33 -8.86
C HIS A 104 3.48 9.93 -7.40
N LEU A 105 3.73 8.65 -7.14
CA LEU A 105 3.94 8.16 -5.77
C LEU A 105 5.24 8.69 -5.15
N VAL A 106 6.28 8.89 -5.95
CA VAL A 106 7.55 9.48 -5.50
C VAL A 106 7.41 10.98 -5.26
N SER A 107 6.75 11.69 -6.17
CA SER A 107 6.77 13.16 -6.22
C SER A 107 5.58 13.83 -5.56
N GLY A 108 4.45 13.12 -5.48
CA GLY A 108 3.14 13.73 -5.22
C GLY A 108 2.94 14.27 -3.82
N SER A 109 3.60 13.70 -2.81
CA SER A 109 3.41 14.10 -1.41
C SER A 109 4.43 15.13 -0.93
N LEU A 110 5.65 15.12 -1.45
CA LEU A 110 6.77 15.90 -0.92
C LEU A 110 6.75 17.35 -1.39
N ASP A 111 7.24 18.25 -0.54
CA ASP A 111 7.71 19.58 -0.84
C ASP A 111 9.23 19.66 -0.66
N ASP A 112 9.84 20.84 -0.91
CA ASP A 112 11.29 21.04 -0.84
C ASP A 112 11.83 20.77 0.57
N ALA A 113 11.19 21.35 1.60
CA ALA A 113 11.64 21.24 2.98
C ALA A 113 11.59 19.80 3.51
N ASN A 114 10.49 19.09 3.24
CA ASN A 114 10.34 17.70 3.66
C ASN A 114 11.30 16.77 2.89
N SER A 115 11.50 17.00 1.60
CA SER A 115 12.41 16.21 0.77
C SER A 115 13.87 16.35 1.21
N GLU A 116 14.31 17.58 1.55
CA GLU A 116 15.65 17.86 2.07
C GLU A 116 15.85 17.27 3.47
N ALA A 117 14.88 17.45 4.37
CA ALA A 117 14.96 16.91 5.73
C ALA A 117 15.07 15.38 5.74
N ILE A 118 14.33 14.69 4.85
CA ILE A 118 14.43 13.24 4.69
C ILE A 118 15.81 12.86 4.14
N ALA A 119 16.33 13.58 3.15
CA ALA A 119 17.66 13.34 2.62
C ALA A 119 18.73 13.48 3.71
N LYS A 120 18.66 14.53 4.53
CA LYS A 120 19.53 14.75 5.67
C LYS A 120 19.45 13.66 6.72
N GLU A 121 18.23 13.20 7.08
CA GLU A 121 17.97 12.09 8.00
C GLU A 121 18.64 10.79 7.51
N LEU A 122 18.68 10.60 6.19
CA LEU A 122 19.30 9.44 5.55
C LEU A 122 20.82 9.59 5.34
N GLY A 123 21.42 10.69 5.81
CA GLY A 123 22.86 10.92 5.75
C GLY A 123 23.39 11.49 4.43
N TYR A 124 22.53 12.04 3.57
CA TYR A 124 22.94 12.69 2.32
C TYR A 124 23.49 14.11 2.58
N PRO A 125 24.34 14.64 1.68
CA PRO A 125 24.86 16.00 1.78
C PRO A 125 23.73 17.04 1.85
N GLU A 126 24.05 18.21 2.45
CA GLU A 126 23.17 19.38 2.49
C GLU A 126 22.73 19.78 1.07
N GLY A 127 21.48 20.16 0.91
CA GLY A 127 20.89 20.49 -0.39
C GLY A 127 20.48 19.28 -1.24
N SER A 128 20.65 18.05 -0.72
CA SER A 128 20.13 16.84 -1.38
C SER A 128 18.62 16.72 -1.18
N HIS A 129 17.92 16.13 -2.14
CA HIS A 129 16.50 15.87 -2.08
C HIS A 129 16.19 14.38 -2.36
N ILE A 130 15.28 13.79 -1.55
CA ILE A 130 14.89 12.39 -1.70
C ILE A 130 13.97 12.14 -2.92
N ALA A 131 13.33 13.17 -3.43
CA ALA A 131 12.53 13.15 -4.64
C ALA A 131 12.95 14.32 -5.55
N ARG A 132 12.99 14.04 -6.84
CA ARG A 132 13.37 15.06 -7.82
C ARG A 132 12.29 16.10 -8.03
N GLU A 133 11.08 15.64 -8.37
CA GLU A 133 9.88 16.48 -8.47
C GLU A 133 9.17 16.47 -7.12
N ARG A 134 8.67 17.62 -6.68
CA ARG A 134 8.06 17.80 -5.37
C ARG A 134 6.79 18.62 -5.53
N TRP A 135 5.66 17.91 -5.62
CA TRP A 135 4.39 18.52 -6.04
C TRP A 135 3.52 18.99 -4.88
N ASN A 136 3.79 18.53 -3.66
CA ASN A 136 3.01 18.86 -2.47
C ASN A 136 1.48 18.68 -2.67
N GLY A 137 1.11 17.65 -3.43
CA GLY A 137 -0.26 17.46 -3.95
C GLY A 137 -1.16 16.63 -3.04
N TYR A 138 -0.59 15.76 -2.18
CA TYR A 138 -1.37 14.99 -1.20
C TYR A 138 -0.61 14.84 0.12
N HIS A 139 -1.37 14.80 1.21
CA HIS A 139 -0.86 14.68 2.56
C HIS A 139 -1.53 13.51 3.29
N VAL A 140 -0.83 12.99 4.30
CA VAL A 140 -1.34 11.91 5.14
C VAL A 140 -1.85 12.49 6.45
N PRO A 141 -3.11 12.22 6.83
CA PRO A 141 -3.65 12.71 8.09
C PRO A 141 -3.03 11.99 9.30
N ASN A 142 -2.96 12.68 10.43
CA ASN A 142 -2.36 12.16 11.67
C ASN A 142 -3.02 10.85 12.11
N GLU A 143 -4.33 10.74 12.02
CA GLU A 143 -5.11 9.55 12.38
C GLU A 143 -4.70 8.29 11.61
N PHE A 144 -4.11 8.44 10.43
CA PHE A 144 -3.54 7.30 9.71
C PHE A 144 -2.11 6.99 10.18
N VAL A 145 -1.32 8.05 10.44
CA VAL A 145 0.06 7.90 10.91
C VAL A 145 0.12 7.28 12.30
N GLU A 146 -0.88 7.53 13.15
CA GLU A 146 -1.04 6.91 14.47
C GLU A 146 -1.17 5.37 14.44
N TYR A 147 -1.44 4.77 13.28
CA TYR A 147 -1.37 3.31 13.16
C TYR A 147 0.06 2.78 13.27
N PHE A 148 1.06 3.61 12.96
CA PHE A 148 2.46 3.25 13.06
C PHE A 148 2.96 3.53 14.49
N GLU A 149 3.85 2.70 14.97
CA GLU A 149 4.43 2.86 16.30
C GLU A 149 5.59 3.87 16.21
N LEU A 150 5.26 5.16 16.20
CA LEU A 150 6.24 6.25 16.15
C LEU A 150 6.73 6.61 17.55
N SER A 151 8.03 6.87 17.66
CA SER A 151 8.69 7.36 18.87
C SER A 151 9.06 8.83 18.72
N GLY A 152 8.89 9.63 19.80
CA GLY A 152 9.38 11.01 19.83
C GLY A 152 8.73 11.95 18.82
N VAL A 153 7.40 11.85 18.61
CA VAL A 153 6.68 12.71 17.65
C VAL A 153 6.73 14.17 18.07
N GLU A 154 7.20 15.03 17.17
CA GLU A 154 7.27 16.48 17.34
C GLU A 154 6.72 17.20 16.10
N TRP A 155 6.05 18.35 16.31
CA TRP A 155 5.49 19.18 15.24
C TRP A 155 6.21 20.51 15.11
N GLY A 156 6.24 21.04 13.87
CA GLY A 156 6.80 22.37 13.60
C GLY A 156 8.33 22.46 13.63
N GLY A 157 9.02 21.32 13.76
CA GLY A 157 10.47 21.25 13.72
C GLY A 157 11.07 21.30 12.30
N SER A 158 12.41 21.24 12.22
CA SER A 158 13.17 21.17 10.96
C SER A 158 13.61 19.73 10.60
N GLY A 159 13.38 18.76 11.48
CA GLY A 159 13.61 17.34 11.24
C GLY A 159 12.36 16.65 10.74
N ILE A 160 12.45 15.34 10.45
CA ILE A 160 11.30 14.55 9.93
C ILE A 160 10.13 14.41 10.91
N GLY A 161 10.30 14.83 12.17
CA GLY A 161 9.23 14.92 13.17
C GLY A 161 9.04 13.67 14.03
N TYR A 162 9.94 12.71 13.99
CA TYR A 162 9.95 11.54 14.90
C TYR A 162 11.32 10.85 14.90
N ASP A 163 11.58 10.02 15.91
CA ASP A 163 12.78 9.17 15.98
C ASP A 163 12.58 7.93 15.08
N ARG A 164 13.12 7.99 13.87
CA ARG A 164 13.02 6.91 12.88
C ARG A 164 13.66 5.60 13.36
N ALA A 165 14.77 5.69 14.11
CA ALA A 165 15.50 4.50 14.55
C ALA A 165 14.71 3.70 15.61
N ALA A 166 13.92 4.38 16.44
CA ALA A 166 13.09 3.80 17.49
C ALA A 166 11.63 3.54 17.06
N SER A 167 11.29 3.72 15.79
CA SER A 167 9.93 3.63 15.26
C SER A 167 9.73 2.42 14.35
N ASP A 168 8.45 2.14 13.98
CA ASP A 168 8.10 1.17 12.93
C ASP A 168 8.87 1.50 11.63
N LYS A 169 9.69 0.58 11.16
CA LYS A 169 10.55 0.77 9.97
C LYS A 169 9.78 0.99 8.67
N ARG A 170 8.45 0.81 8.68
CA ARG A 170 7.55 1.11 7.55
C ARG A 170 7.01 2.53 7.60
N ALA A 171 7.35 3.30 8.63
CA ALA A 171 6.95 4.69 8.76
C ALA A 171 7.84 5.58 7.87
N PHE A 172 7.32 5.91 6.72
CA PHE A 172 7.96 6.79 5.73
C PHE A 172 7.28 8.15 5.71
N PHE A 173 7.37 8.88 6.82
CA PHE A 173 6.68 10.15 7.02
C PHE A 173 7.65 11.29 7.33
N SER A 174 7.20 12.52 7.07
CA SER A 174 7.86 13.75 7.48
C SER A 174 6.80 14.84 7.68
N ASN A 175 6.99 15.68 8.70
CA ASN A 175 6.07 16.77 9.02
C ASN A 175 6.79 18.13 9.14
N VAL A 176 7.92 18.28 8.49
CA VAL A 176 8.72 19.51 8.53
C VAL A 176 7.86 20.73 8.19
N GLY A 177 7.84 21.71 9.09
CA GLY A 177 7.06 22.93 8.92
C GLY A 177 5.53 22.72 8.94
N CYS A 178 5.05 21.53 9.25
CA CYS A 178 3.62 21.21 9.28
C CYS A 178 3.05 21.32 10.68
N VAL A 179 1.73 21.53 10.75
CA VAL A 179 0.94 21.48 11.98
C VAL A 179 0.15 20.19 12.06
N GLU A 180 -0.15 19.74 13.28
CA GLU A 180 -0.84 18.48 13.54
C GLU A 180 -2.25 18.44 12.93
N ALA A 181 -3.00 19.55 13.06
CA ALA A 181 -4.36 19.63 12.55
C ALA A 181 -4.42 19.46 11.03
N PHE A 182 -5.18 18.46 10.57
CA PHE A 182 -5.30 18.17 9.15
C PHE A 182 -6.41 19.00 8.49
N ASP A 183 -6.03 19.83 7.52
CA ASP A 183 -6.94 20.56 6.64
C ASP A 183 -6.47 20.40 5.20
N LYS A 184 -7.22 19.63 4.40
CA LYS A 184 -6.86 19.33 3.00
C LYS A 184 -6.72 20.55 2.09
N SER A 185 -7.21 21.72 2.53
CA SER A 185 -7.10 22.98 1.78
C SER A 185 -5.80 23.74 2.06
N LYS A 186 -5.00 23.26 3.04
CA LYS A 186 -3.80 23.93 3.52
C LYS A 186 -2.56 23.05 3.32
N ALA A 187 -1.56 23.60 2.68
CA ALA A 187 -0.32 22.91 2.38
C ALA A 187 0.53 22.60 3.62
N GLU A 188 0.38 23.37 4.68
CA GLU A 188 1.15 23.24 5.93
C GLU A 188 0.54 22.24 6.93
N THR A 189 -0.37 21.35 6.50
CA THR A 189 -1.05 20.40 7.40
C THR A 189 -0.75 18.94 7.05
N GLY A 190 -0.80 18.08 8.08
CA GLY A 190 -0.60 16.65 7.94
C GLY A 190 0.85 16.25 7.63
N TRP A 191 1.06 14.97 7.35
CA TRP A 191 2.36 14.39 7.08
C TRP A 191 2.62 14.25 5.58
N ARG A 192 3.89 14.35 5.17
CA ARG A 192 4.37 13.94 3.85
C ARG A 192 4.78 12.48 3.88
N CYS A 193 4.57 11.78 2.78
CA CYS A 193 4.92 10.37 2.65
C CYS A 193 5.99 10.16 1.57
N TRP A 194 7.02 9.36 1.90
CA TRP A 194 8.15 9.06 1.01
C TRP A 194 8.42 7.56 0.87
N LYS A 195 7.39 6.74 1.00
CA LYS A 195 7.50 5.27 0.86
C LYS A 195 8.11 4.86 -0.48
N PHE A 196 7.65 5.49 -1.57
CA PHE A 196 8.30 5.39 -2.87
C PHE A 196 9.38 6.47 -2.97
N SER A 197 10.59 6.08 -3.37
CA SER A 197 11.76 6.94 -3.25
C SER A 197 12.61 6.98 -4.51
N SER A 198 13.18 8.14 -4.83
CA SER A 198 14.15 8.27 -5.93
C SER A 198 15.51 7.63 -5.63
N ARG A 199 15.66 6.93 -4.51
CA ARG A 199 16.88 6.18 -4.17
C ARG A 199 16.91 4.81 -4.83
N ASP A 200 18.12 4.28 -4.98
CA ASP A 200 18.36 2.86 -5.20
C ASP A 200 18.88 2.15 -3.94
N SER A 201 19.00 0.83 -4.00
CA SER A 201 19.50 0.01 -2.89
C SER A 201 20.99 0.19 -2.60
N GLN A 202 21.73 0.86 -3.47
CA GLN A 202 23.14 1.21 -3.29
C GLN A 202 23.31 2.56 -2.58
N GLY A 203 22.22 3.27 -2.29
CA GLY A 203 22.23 4.59 -1.66
C GLY A 203 22.43 5.74 -2.61
N ASN A 204 22.36 5.54 -3.92
CA ASN A 204 22.37 6.66 -4.85
C ASN A 204 21.01 7.35 -4.84
N ILE A 205 21.01 8.68 -4.89
CA ILE A 205 19.82 9.48 -5.22
C ILE A 205 19.94 9.85 -6.69
N TYR A 206 18.92 9.57 -7.47
CA TYR A 206 18.86 10.03 -8.85
C TYR A 206 18.61 11.54 -8.83
N SER A 207 19.72 12.31 -9.02
CA SER A 207 19.74 13.77 -8.92
C SER A 207 19.48 14.46 -10.25
N SER A 208 19.25 15.70 -10.15
CA SER A 208 19.00 16.87 -10.99
C SER A 208 19.32 16.90 -12.48
N ASP A 209 19.86 15.91 -13.14
CA ASP A 209 20.11 15.98 -14.57
C ASP A 209 18.84 15.71 -15.39
N SER A 210 18.65 16.46 -16.44
CA SER A 210 17.42 16.75 -17.16
C SER A 210 16.62 15.55 -17.73
N TYR A 211 17.14 14.34 -17.62
CA TYR A 211 16.54 13.13 -18.21
C TYR A 211 15.83 12.21 -17.20
N GLU A 212 16.01 12.41 -15.90
CA GLU A 212 15.53 11.47 -14.88
C GLU A 212 14.24 11.95 -14.16
N LYS A 213 13.31 12.54 -14.91
CA LYS A 213 12.03 13.05 -14.35
C LYS A 213 11.09 11.95 -13.91
N PHE A 214 11.17 10.79 -14.52
CA PHE A 214 10.25 9.70 -14.33
C PHE A 214 10.85 8.60 -13.47
N SER A 215 9.98 7.83 -12.83
CA SER A 215 10.37 6.73 -11.96
C SER A 215 10.60 5.44 -12.74
N SER A 216 11.60 4.66 -12.33
CA SER A 216 11.81 3.26 -12.76
C SER A 216 11.31 2.25 -11.72
N ILE A 217 10.63 2.68 -10.66
CA ILE A 217 10.12 1.77 -9.64
C ILE A 217 8.98 0.94 -10.23
N ASP A 218 9.15 -0.36 -10.29
CA ASP A 218 8.06 -1.26 -10.61
C ASP A 218 7.01 -1.23 -9.50
N PHE A 219 5.74 -1.06 -9.87
CA PHE A 219 4.66 -1.02 -8.89
C PHE A 219 4.32 -2.43 -8.41
N PRO A 220 4.47 -2.75 -7.11
CA PRO A 220 4.17 -4.06 -6.56
C PRO A 220 2.65 -4.30 -6.47
N MET A 221 2.04 -4.78 -7.55
CA MET A 221 0.60 -5.02 -7.62
C MET A 221 0.14 -6.14 -6.69
N ILE A 222 0.95 -7.19 -6.54
CA ILE A 222 0.72 -8.30 -5.62
C ILE A 222 2.08 -8.76 -5.08
N ARG A 223 2.19 -8.85 -3.76
CA ARG A 223 3.40 -9.34 -3.08
C ARG A 223 3.07 -10.30 -1.93
N LEU A 224 4.07 -11.06 -1.48
CA LEU A 224 3.91 -12.11 -0.46
C LEU A 224 3.26 -11.60 0.83
N ALA A 225 3.63 -10.41 1.29
CA ALA A 225 3.06 -9.82 2.50
C ALA A 225 1.53 -9.69 2.44
N GLU A 226 0.96 -9.39 1.27
CA GLU A 226 -0.51 -9.40 1.12
C GLU A 226 -1.08 -10.80 1.34
N MET A 227 -0.42 -11.85 0.86
CA MET A 227 -0.88 -13.23 1.07
C MET A 227 -0.86 -13.63 2.55
N TYR A 228 0.15 -13.18 3.30
CA TYR A 228 0.22 -13.36 4.75
C TYR A 228 -0.97 -12.70 5.44
N LEU A 229 -1.32 -11.48 5.04
CA LEU A 229 -2.42 -10.72 5.61
C LEU A 229 -3.80 -11.24 5.16
N ILE A 230 -3.93 -11.78 3.93
CA ILE A 230 -5.15 -12.48 3.48
C ILE A 230 -5.37 -13.75 4.30
N TYR A 231 -4.33 -14.55 4.52
CA TYR A 231 -4.42 -15.75 5.37
C TYR A 231 -4.88 -15.38 6.78
N ALA A 232 -4.25 -14.40 7.40
CA ALA A 232 -4.55 -13.98 8.76
C ALA A 232 -5.98 -13.44 8.89
N GLU A 233 -6.45 -12.60 7.96
CA GLU A 233 -7.80 -12.08 7.96
C GLU A 233 -8.84 -13.18 7.76
N ALA A 234 -8.62 -14.06 6.78
CA ALA A 234 -9.53 -15.17 6.50
C ALA A 234 -9.64 -16.11 7.70
N GLN A 235 -8.51 -16.42 8.36
CA GLN A 235 -8.49 -17.23 9.57
C GLN A 235 -9.25 -16.55 10.72
N ALA A 236 -8.98 -15.27 10.99
CA ALA A 236 -9.69 -14.54 12.05
C ALA A 236 -11.21 -14.50 11.81
N ARG A 237 -11.66 -14.34 10.55
CA ARG A 237 -13.09 -14.39 10.20
C ARG A 237 -13.70 -15.78 10.41
N LEU A 238 -12.96 -16.86 10.14
CA LEU A 238 -13.39 -18.24 10.42
C LEU A 238 -13.47 -18.53 11.92
N ASP A 239 -12.61 -17.90 12.72
CA ASP A 239 -12.54 -18.04 14.18
C ASP A 239 -13.49 -17.08 14.92
N GLY A 240 -14.39 -16.39 14.21
CA GLY A 240 -15.39 -15.50 14.81
C GLY A 240 -14.90 -14.08 15.10
N GLY A 241 -13.80 -13.63 14.48
CA GLY A 241 -13.32 -12.25 14.50
C GLY A 241 -11.98 -12.04 15.20
N ILE A 242 -11.48 -13.04 15.94
CA ILE A 242 -10.17 -13.04 16.58
C ILE A 242 -9.51 -14.41 16.42
N THR A 243 -8.20 -14.45 16.20
CA THR A 243 -7.49 -15.71 16.05
C THR A 243 -6.23 -15.80 16.89
N THR A 244 -5.94 -17.04 17.34
CA THR A 244 -4.67 -17.47 17.93
C THR A 244 -4.00 -18.56 17.09
N ASP A 245 -4.46 -18.76 15.85
CA ASP A 245 -3.87 -19.74 14.94
C ASP A 245 -2.38 -19.47 14.74
N SER A 246 -1.57 -20.50 14.95
CA SER A 246 -0.12 -20.38 14.95
C SER A 246 0.47 -19.96 13.60
N LYS A 247 -0.15 -20.36 12.48
CA LYS A 247 0.30 -19.95 11.15
C LYS A 247 -0.05 -18.49 10.88
N ALA A 248 -1.30 -18.08 11.19
CA ALA A 248 -1.73 -16.69 11.05
C ALA A 248 -0.82 -15.76 11.87
N LEU A 249 -0.59 -16.09 13.14
CA LEU A 249 0.33 -15.35 14.00
C LEU A 249 1.76 -15.36 13.46
N GLY A 250 2.25 -16.50 12.96
CA GLY A 250 3.59 -16.62 12.38
C GLY A 250 3.80 -15.74 11.15
N TYR A 251 2.82 -15.66 10.25
CA TYR A 251 2.87 -14.81 9.06
C TYR A 251 2.88 -13.32 9.42
N VAL A 252 1.98 -12.90 10.31
CA VAL A 252 1.94 -11.50 10.76
C VAL A 252 3.19 -11.15 11.57
N LYS A 253 3.67 -12.08 12.40
CA LYS A 253 4.92 -11.89 13.15
C LYS A 253 6.11 -11.63 12.22
N ALA A 254 6.23 -12.34 11.11
CA ALA A 254 7.32 -12.12 10.16
C ALA A 254 7.32 -10.69 9.57
N LEU A 255 6.14 -10.11 9.32
CA LEU A 255 6.00 -8.71 8.88
C LEU A 255 6.41 -7.74 10.00
N ARG A 256 5.95 -7.99 11.22
CA ARG A 256 6.23 -7.15 12.38
C ARG A 256 7.69 -7.22 12.83
N ASP A 257 8.32 -8.41 12.78
CA ASP A 257 9.75 -8.57 13.03
C ASP A 257 10.58 -7.75 12.02
N ARG A 258 10.22 -7.79 10.73
CA ARG A 258 10.86 -6.97 9.69
C ARG A 258 10.70 -5.47 9.98
N ALA A 259 9.53 -5.08 10.48
CA ALA A 259 9.24 -3.70 10.85
C ALA A 259 9.89 -3.26 12.17
N GLY A 260 10.42 -4.19 12.96
CA GLY A 260 11.05 -3.91 14.25
C GLY A 260 10.07 -3.61 15.38
N VAL A 261 8.82 -4.10 15.28
CA VAL A 261 7.74 -3.82 16.24
C VAL A 261 7.19 -5.10 16.88
N SER A 262 6.61 -4.97 18.07
CA SER A 262 6.12 -6.09 18.86
C SER A 262 4.92 -6.80 18.24
N MET A 263 4.76 -8.11 18.54
CA MET A 263 3.64 -8.94 18.10
C MET A 263 2.74 -9.32 19.28
N PRO A 264 1.41 -9.09 19.23
CA PRO A 264 0.50 -9.58 20.24
C PRO A 264 0.32 -11.11 20.16
N SER A 265 -0.18 -11.71 21.25
CA SER A 265 -0.45 -13.15 21.34
C SER A 265 -1.71 -13.62 20.62
N SER A 266 -2.61 -12.68 20.27
CA SER A 266 -3.80 -12.89 19.45
C SER A 266 -4.02 -11.68 18.56
N ILE A 267 -4.66 -11.85 17.43
CA ILE A 267 -4.98 -10.77 16.50
C ILE A 267 -6.47 -10.81 16.14
N ASP A 268 -7.12 -9.67 16.24
CA ASP A 268 -8.49 -9.46 15.80
C ASP A 268 -8.56 -8.76 14.44
N LEU A 269 -9.77 -8.61 13.94
CA LEU A 269 -10.00 -7.98 12.64
C LEU A 269 -9.56 -6.51 12.61
N ASP A 270 -9.70 -5.76 13.71
CA ASP A 270 -9.25 -4.36 13.77
C ASP A 270 -7.73 -4.25 13.71
N PHE A 271 -7.03 -5.10 14.46
CA PHE A 271 -5.56 -5.22 14.38
C PHE A 271 -5.10 -5.54 12.95
N ILE A 272 -5.75 -6.52 12.29
CA ILE A 272 -5.41 -6.94 10.93
C ILE A 272 -5.67 -5.81 9.92
N LEU A 273 -6.78 -5.08 10.05
CA LEU A 273 -7.08 -3.93 9.19
C LEU A 273 -6.02 -2.82 9.32
N LYS A 274 -5.53 -2.57 10.55
CA LYS A 274 -4.45 -1.62 10.82
C LYS A 274 -3.11 -2.14 10.28
N GLU A 275 -2.83 -3.43 10.44
CA GLU A 275 -1.61 -4.05 9.92
C GLU A 275 -1.58 -4.01 8.39
N ARG A 276 -2.71 -4.28 7.71
CA ARG A 276 -2.86 -4.09 6.27
C ARG A 276 -2.62 -2.64 5.86
N ALA A 277 -3.11 -1.67 6.64
CA ALA A 277 -2.88 -0.25 6.38
C ALA A 277 -1.39 0.13 6.47
N ARG A 278 -0.68 -0.36 7.50
CA ARG A 278 0.77 -0.14 7.67
C ARG A 278 1.58 -0.77 6.54
N GLU A 279 1.33 -2.04 6.29
CA GLU A 279 2.11 -2.84 5.35
C GLU A 279 1.87 -2.43 3.89
N LEU A 280 0.59 -2.20 3.51
CA LEU A 280 0.15 -2.01 2.12
C LEU A 280 -0.21 -0.55 1.79
N MET A 281 0.27 0.42 2.56
CA MET A 281 0.05 1.85 2.30
C MET A 281 0.48 2.22 0.87
N LEU A 282 -0.33 3.00 0.17
CA LEU A 282 -0.12 3.44 -1.23
C LEU A 282 -0.06 2.31 -2.28
N GLU A 283 -0.44 1.08 -1.94
CA GLU A 283 -0.50 -0.05 -2.88
C GLU A 283 -1.93 -0.36 -3.36
N GLY A 284 -2.87 0.57 -3.20
CA GLY A 284 -4.22 0.49 -3.76
C GLY A 284 -5.23 -0.34 -2.96
N HIS A 285 -4.92 -0.75 -1.73
CA HIS A 285 -5.76 -1.68 -0.95
C HIS A 285 -6.80 -1.03 -0.05
N ARG A 286 -6.51 0.17 0.49
CA ARG A 286 -7.26 0.74 1.63
C ARG A 286 -8.76 0.87 1.41
N ARG A 287 -9.19 1.36 0.23
CA ARG A 287 -10.63 1.51 -0.09
C ARG A 287 -11.33 0.16 -0.08
N THR A 288 -10.77 -0.85 -0.72
CA THR A 288 -11.33 -2.20 -0.79
C THR A 288 -11.41 -2.83 0.60
N ASP A 289 -10.39 -2.64 1.45
CA ASP A 289 -10.40 -3.09 2.82
C ASP A 289 -11.51 -2.41 3.63
N LEU A 290 -11.65 -1.09 3.56
CA LEU A 290 -12.70 -0.36 4.28
C LEU A 290 -14.12 -0.75 3.80
N VAL A 291 -14.31 -1.05 2.51
CA VAL A 291 -15.58 -1.57 1.99
C VAL A 291 -15.87 -2.95 2.58
N ARG A 292 -14.89 -3.87 2.58
CA ARG A 292 -15.04 -5.23 3.12
C ARG A 292 -15.33 -5.26 4.62
N TYR A 293 -14.78 -4.30 5.36
CA TYR A 293 -15.02 -4.14 6.80
C TYR A 293 -16.30 -3.36 7.11
N GLY A 294 -17.03 -2.86 6.12
CA GLY A 294 -18.23 -2.06 6.32
C GLY A 294 -17.95 -0.62 6.80
N TYR A 295 -16.70 -0.17 6.76
CA TYR A 295 -16.28 1.13 7.30
C TYR A 295 -16.32 2.27 6.28
N PHE A 296 -16.26 1.96 4.99
CA PHE A 296 -16.12 3.00 3.95
C PHE A 296 -17.28 4.00 3.94
N THR A 297 -18.51 3.54 4.15
CA THR A 297 -19.72 4.38 4.19
C THR A 297 -20.28 4.60 5.59
N SER A 298 -19.69 4.01 6.63
CA SER A 298 -20.15 4.07 8.00
C SER A 298 -19.68 5.32 8.75
N MET A 299 -20.45 5.80 9.73
CA MET A 299 -20.01 6.80 10.72
C MET A 299 -19.07 6.22 11.77
N SER A 300 -19.02 4.89 11.94
CA SER A 300 -18.20 4.24 12.98
C SER A 300 -16.70 4.27 12.68
N PHE A 301 -16.32 4.67 11.47
CA PHE A 301 -14.92 4.84 11.08
C PHE A 301 -14.68 6.28 10.62
N PRO A 302 -14.39 7.21 11.55
CA PRO A 302 -14.07 8.59 11.21
C PRO A 302 -12.70 8.68 10.54
N TRP A 303 -12.63 9.48 9.47
CA TRP A 303 -11.40 9.85 8.78
C TRP A 303 -11.55 11.27 8.26
N PRO A 304 -10.52 12.11 8.34
CA PRO A 304 -10.62 13.53 8.05
C PRO A 304 -11.24 13.79 6.67
N TYR A 305 -12.08 14.79 6.62
CA TYR A 305 -12.79 15.23 5.40
C TYR A 305 -13.66 14.18 4.71
N LYS A 306 -14.00 13.11 5.39
CA LYS A 306 -14.97 12.15 4.87
C LYS A 306 -16.30 12.83 4.56
N GLY A 307 -16.75 12.73 3.30
CA GLY A 307 -17.96 13.38 2.85
C GLY A 307 -17.91 14.92 2.88
N GLY A 308 -16.71 15.51 2.96
CA GLY A 308 -16.52 16.96 3.06
C GLY A 308 -16.59 17.51 4.48
N VAL A 309 -16.74 16.66 5.48
CA VAL A 309 -16.79 17.05 6.91
C VAL A 309 -15.40 16.94 7.52
N PRO A 310 -14.84 18.03 8.12
CA PRO A 310 -13.45 18.03 8.60
C PRO A 310 -13.14 16.96 9.65
N ASP A 311 -14.04 16.68 10.59
CA ASP A 311 -13.88 15.64 11.62
C ASP A 311 -14.17 14.22 11.11
N GLY A 312 -14.59 14.08 9.84
CA GLY A 312 -14.83 12.81 9.19
C GLY A 312 -16.01 11.98 9.75
N ARG A 313 -16.76 12.49 10.71
CA ARG A 313 -17.89 11.80 11.36
C ARG A 313 -19.18 11.89 10.54
N THR A 314 -19.12 11.40 9.31
CA THR A 314 -20.25 11.42 8.38
C THR A 314 -20.40 10.06 7.70
N ALA A 315 -21.63 9.55 7.62
CA ALA A 315 -21.96 8.42 6.78
C ALA A 315 -22.01 8.87 5.33
N LEU A 316 -21.35 8.13 4.45
CA LEU A 316 -21.55 8.27 3.01
C LEU A 316 -22.73 7.42 2.56
N PRO A 317 -23.47 7.82 1.51
CA PRO A 317 -24.46 6.95 0.90
C PRO A 317 -23.87 5.59 0.50
N SER A 318 -24.60 4.51 0.75
CA SER A 318 -24.10 3.12 0.53
C SER A 318 -23.67 2.85 -0.91
N TYR A 319 -24.30 3.49 -1.90
CA TYR A 319 -23.93 3.33 -3.31
C TYR A 319 -22.49 3.78 -3.62
N ARG A 320 -21.87 4.61 -2.77
CA ARG A 320 -20.47 5.02 -2.91
C ARG A 320 -19.46 3.87 -2.77
N THR A 321 -19.89 2.70 -2.33
CA THR A 321 -19.06 1.48 -2.37
C THR A 321 -18.74 1.03 -3.80
N ILE A 322 -19.52 1.44 -4.78
CA ILE A 322 -19.32 1.19 -6.21
C ILE A 322 -18.90 2.52 -6.86
N TYR A 323 -18.16 2.49 -7.96
CA TYR A 323 -17.84 3.67 -8.76
C TYR A 323 -18.96 3.96 -9.76
N PRO A 324 -19.17 5.23 -10.15
CA PRO A 324 -20.03 5.54 -11.28
C PRO A 324 -19.41 5.06 -12.60
N ILE A 325 -20.25 4.74 -13.55
CA ILE A 325 -19.82 4.61 -14.95
C ILE A 325 -19.62 6.03 -15.48
N LEU A 326 -18.53 6.26 -16.20
CA LEU A 326 -18.22 7.59 -16.77
C LEU A 326 -19.34 8.05 -17.71
N SER A 327 -19.65 9.32 -17.67
CA SER A 327 -20.68 9.91 -18.54
C SER A 327 -20.35 9.79 -20.03
N THR A 328 -19.08 9.84 -20.39
CA THR A 328 -18.59 9.57 -21.75
C THR A 328 -18.95 8.17 -22.22
N ASP A 329 -18.70 7.16 -21.39
CA ASP A 329 -18.99 5.76 -21.72
C ASP A 329 -20.49 5.51 -21.89
N LEU A 330 -21.31 6.13 -21.02
CA LEU A 330 -22.78 6.08 -21.12
C LEU A 330 -23.28 6.75 -22.41
N THR A 331 -22.62 7.82 -22.86
CA THR A 331 -22.95 8.51 -24.08
C THR A 331 -22.60 7.71 -25.33
N GLU A 332 -21.44 7.07 -25.32
CA GLU A 332 -20.92 6.29 -26.44
C GLU A 332 -21.59 4.91 -26.57
N ASN A 333 -22.05 4.33 -25.46
CA ASN A 333 -22.68 3.02 -25.44
C ASN A 333 -24.07 3.06 -24.77
N PRO A 334 -25.15 3.19 -25.54
CA PRO A 334 -26.52 3.30 -25.02
C PRO A 334 -27.05 2.03 -24.33
N ASN A 335 -26.31 0.92 -24.39
CA ASN A 335 -26.63 -0.31 -23.64
C ASN A 335 -26.14 -0.27 -22.18
N LEU A 336 -25.32 0.70 -21.81
CA LEU A 336 -24.88 0.87 -20.44
C LEU A 336 -25.95 1.57 -19.62
N VAL A 337 -26.15 1.09 -18.41
CA VAL A 337 -27.03 1.70 -17.41
C VAL A 337 -26.20 2.09 -16.21
N GLN A 338 -26.35 3.33 -15.75
CA GLN A 338 -25.63 3.85 -14.59
C GLN A 338 -25.90 3.02 -13.35
N ASN A 339 -24.89 2.88 -12.51
CA ASN A 339 -25.04 2.24 -11.20
C ASN A 339 -26.06 3.01 -10.33
N PRO A 340 -26.91 2.29 -9.54
CA PRO A 340 -27.92 2.95 -8.72
C PRO A 340 -27.33 4.01 -7.78
N GLY A 341 -27.93 5.18 -7.75
CA GLY A 341 -27.54 6.30 -6.86
C GLY A 341 -26.64 7.36 -7.51
N TYR A 342 -26.22 7.16 -8.77
CA TYR A 342 -25.44 8.13 -9.54
C TYR A 342 -26.27 8.79 -10.64
#